data_ccc2b90dfbed689f7a4984fb2bfc733a
#
_entry.id   ccc2b90dfbed689f7a4984fb2bfc733a
#
_cell.length_a   1.000
_cell.length_b   1.000
_cell.length_c   1.000
_cell.angle_alpha   90.00
_cell.angle_beta   90.00
_cell.angle_gamma   90.00
#
_symmetry.space_group_name_H-M   'P 1'
#
loop_
_entity.id
_entity.type
_entity.pdbx_description
1 polymer ?
#
loop_
_entity_poly.entity_id
_entity_poly.type
_entity_poly.pdbx_seq_one_letter_code
_entity_poly.pdbx_strand_id
1 'polypeptide(L)'
;MARIEERDGQILGAGVLLAPDRVLTAAHVVRPGRPYVVHFVGVPGVPGVAATVRADEHVPQQEDTFGDRSGDLALLRLAHPLPAEHTTRLYRLAAPHGPVSMYGFPDGHDGGLWHGAVLVAARGRDSQVQLRPQTPDELAAPGFSGGGVVDHDTDEVIGIVLSVDEGPRATFSYMSPTETILSHLPQAAAWTEGAEAVDPALRTGATGGTGRLDVPFATELASWFRGEGWPVLVTVVPARSGRAFTLTRAVTLADRELRTQQNTSAFGHDPPETVPPAGGHDLALDVKGMTATQVMDRIAGRLGIRGDPRPERLGALRVPLAAVLVGVDQAAEPDALLGLLDRLAEQGARLLLVFRRRGDHTDRAAESFVQRPLRDRWTRLHHELDDIVDALGPALDERRDRVAADPGTRQLLDEAEAAVRRTRMLRAWVAHTPAREREPRRADLLFTFEDAAERRRQRLEQAVSVLDARLHRREELLGRVTAAWPLCRERAAAQGGDLVMEAYRRYEHALSLLRRTPCDVDEAETAARRFIGFCSGTAPGKEGTS
;
A
#
# COMPACT_ATOMS: atom_id res chain seq x y z
N MET A 1 8.23 -27.47 -12.36
CA MET A 1 9.25 -26.39 -12.42
C MET A 1 10.46 -26.88 -13.16
N ALA A 2 11.08 -26.03 -13.97
CA ALA A 2 12.21 -26.38 -14.82
C ALA A 2 13.47 -25.65 -14.35
N ARG A 3 14.60 -26.36 -14.31
CA ARG A 3 15.94 -25.84 -14.06
C ARG A 3 16.67 -25.72 -15.42
N ILE A 4 17.18 -24.55 -15.71
CA ILE A 4 17.84 -24.23 -16.98
C ILE A 4 19.33 -24.18 -16.76
N GLU A 5 20.10 -24.94 -17.55
CA GLU A 5 21.56 -25.07 -17.46
C GLU A 5 22.23 -24.79 -18.79
N GLU A 6 23.49 -24.34 -18.73
CA GLU A 6 24.42 -24.48 -19.86
C GLU A 6 24.86 -25.95 -20.03
N ARG A 7 25.48 -26.26 -21.14
CA ARG A 7 25.95 -27.64 -21.43
C ARG A 7 27.04 -28.17 -20.47
N ASP A 8 27.72 -27.29 -19.79
CA ASP A 8 28.75 -27.60 -18.78
C ASP A 8 28.16 -27.87 -17.39
N GLY A 9 26.83 -27.77 -17.24
CA GLY A 9 26.10 -27.99 -15.99
C GLY A 9 25.94 -26.76 -15.11
N GLN A 10 26.36 -25.57 -15.57
CA GLN A 10 26.09 -24.35 -14.81
C GLN A 10 24.60 -24.02 -14.82
N ILE A 11 24.00 -23.89 -13.64
CA ILE A 11 22.62 -23.46 -13.47
C ILE A 11 22.53 -21.97 -13.79
N LEU A 12 21.63 -21.58 -14.71
CA LEU A 12 21.42 -20.20 -15.14
C LEU A 12 20.17 -19.59 -14.50
N GLY A 13 19.16 -20.43 -14.21
CA GLY A 13 17.89 -19.97 -13.66
C GLY A 13 16.81 -21.03 -13.72
N ALA A 14 15.58 -20.58 -13.55
CA ALA A 14 14.39 -21.41 -13.50
C ALA A 14 13.46 -21.16 -14.71
N GLY A 15 12.43 -21.99 -14.84
CA GLY A 15 11.40 -21.83 -15.87
C GLY A 15 10.11 -22.55 -15.53
N VAL A 16 9.06 -22.23 -16.29
CA VAL A 16 7.71 -22.79 -16.18
C VAL A 16 7.34 -23.51 -17.46
N LEU A 17 7.03 -24.82 -17.38
CA LEU A 17 6.58 -25.61 -18.53
C LEU A 17 5.11 -25.30 -18.84
N LEU A 18 4.85 -24.51 -19.89
CA LEU A 18 3.50 -24.10 -20.29
C LEU A 18 2.84 -25.07 -21.29
N ALA A 19 3.65 -25.69 -22.11
CA ALA A 19 3.20 -26.70 -23.08
C ALA A 19 4.22 -27.84 -23.15
N PRO A 20 3.87 -29.01 -23.73
CA PRO A 20 4.77 -30.14 -23.82
C PRO A 20 6.19 -29.79 -24.33
N ASP A 21 6.33 -28.79 -25.16
CA ASP A 21 7.58 -28.37 -25.76
C ASP A 21 7.91 -26.88 -25.53
N ARG A 22 7.29 -26.21 -24.54
CA ARG A 22 7.48 -24.77 -24.27
C ARG A 22 7.75 -24.49 -22.80
N VAL A 23 8.90 -23.85 -22.53
CA VAL A 23 9.26 -23.38 -21.19
C VAL A 23 9.43 -21.87 -21.20
N LEU A 24 8.64 -21.19 -20.37
CA LEU A 24 8.76 -19.74 -20.13
C LEU A 24 9.87 -19.49 -19.11
N THR A 25 10.71 -18.47 -19.37
CA THR A 25 11.78 -18.03 -18.46
C THR A 25 12.06 -16.53 -18.64
N ALA A 26 12.98 -15.97 -17.85
CA ALA A 26 13.47 -14.61 -18.06
C ALA A 26 14.48 -14.56 -19.23
N ALA A 27 14.48 -13.48 -20.00
CA ALA A 27 15.33 -13.37 -21.19
C ALA A 27 16.83 -13.30 -20.85
N HIS A 28 17.20 -12.69 -19.73
CA HIS A 28 18.61 -12.63 -19.32
C HIS A 28 19.21 -14.00 -18.95
N VAL A 29 18.37 -15.01 -18.65
CA VAL A 29 18.79 -16.39 -18.39
C VAL A 29 19.28 -17.08 -19.65
N VAL A 30 18.77 -16.72 -20.84
CA VAL A 30 19.02 -17.41 -22.10
C VAL A 30 19.30 -16.42 -23.22
N ARG A 31 19.99 -16.90 -24.27
CA ARG A 31 20.33 -16.09 -25.48
C ARG A 31 19.99 -16.86 -26.75
N PRO A 32 19.42 -16.19 -27.78
CA PRO A 32 19.17 -16.81 -29.07
C PRO A 32 20.41 -17.42 -29.66
N GLY A 33 20.24 -18.59 -30.28
CA GLY A 33 21.34 -19.32 -30.94
C GLY A 33 22.25 -20.13 -30.02
N ARG A 34 22.05 -20.10 -28.71
CA ARG A 34 22.75 -20.97 -27.76
C ARG A 34 21.90 -22.19 -27.39
N PRO A 35 22.49 -23.37 -27.24
CA PRO A 35 21.82 -24.56 -26.74
C PRO A 35 21.88 -24.61 -25.21
N TYR A 36 20.78 -25.06 -24.61
CA TYR A 36 20.59 -25.24 -23.16
C TYR A 36 20.15 -26.67 -22.85
N VAL A 37 20.25 -27.06 -21.59
CA VAL A 37 19.68 -28.31 -21.07
C VAL A 37 18.65 -27.91 -20.01
N VAL A 38 17.44 -28.45 -20.10
CA VAL A 38 16.37 -28.21 -19.16
C VAL A 38 16.06 -29.47 -18.37
N HIS A 39 16.19 -29.39 -17.06
CA HIS A 39 15.83 -30.47 -16.13
C HIS A 39 14.51 -30.18 -15.45
N PHE A 40 13.65 -31.19 -15.29
CA PHE A 40 12.34 -31.05 -14.68
C PHE A 40 12.35 -31.64 -13.27
N VAL A 41 12.41 -30.76 -12.27
CA VAL A 41 12.41 -31.17 -10.87
C VAL A 41 11.02 -31.69 -10.47
N GLY A 42 11.00 -32.84 -9.78
CA GLY A 42 9.75 -33.50 -9.41
C GLY A 42 9.15 -34.43 -10.48
N VAL A 43 9.84 -34.61 -11.63
CA VAL A 43 9.42 -35.55 -12.68
C VAL A 43 10.45 -36.69 -12.76
N PRO A 44 10.25 -37.81 -12.04
CA PRO A 44 11.21 -38.91 -12.01
C PRO A 44 11.41 -39.54 -13.40
N GLY A 45 12.65 -39.92 -13.72
CA GLY A 45 12.98 -40.66 -14.94
C GLY A 45 13.02 -39.82 -16.21
N VAL A 46 12.81 -38.52 -16.18
CA VAL A 46 13.00 -37.63 -17.31
C VAL A 46 14.43 -37.09 -17.30
N PRO A 47 15.27 -37.43 -18.29
CA PRO A 47 16.59 -36.87 -18.40
C PRO A 47 16.52 -35.39 -18.81
N GLY A 48 17.64 -34.67 -18.68
CA GLY A 48 17.73 -33.30 -19.18
C GLY A 48 17.41 -33.23 -20.68
N VAL A 49 16.55 -32.31 -21.06
CA VAL A 49 16.08 -32.12 -22.45
C VAL A 49 16.80 -30.92 -23.08
N ALA A 50 17.36 -31.12 -24.26
CA ALA A 50 17.96 -30.01 -25.00
C ALA A 50 16.92 -28.97 -25.39
N ALA A 51 17.27 -27.69 -25.25
CA ALA A 51 16.40 -26.59 -25.55
C ALA A 51 17.12 -25.45 -26.27
N THR A 52 16.33 -24.66 -27.01
CA THR A 52 16.79 -23.45 -27.69
C THR A 52 15.74 -22.36 -27.62
N VAL A 53 16.16 -21.11 -27.77
CA VAL A 53 15.24 -19.96 -27.87
C VAL A 53 15.39 -19.32 -29.26
N ARG A 54 14.30 -18.96 -29.88
CA ARG A 54 14.26 -18.22 -31.13
C ARG A 54 14.35 -16.72 -30.88
N ALA A 55 14.84 -15.96 -31.85
CA ALA A 55 14.97 -14.52 -31.75
C ALA A 55 13.62 -13.80 -31.58
N ASP A 56 12.57 -14.34 -32.23
CA ASP A 56 11.19 -13.83 -32.12
C ASP A 56 10.44 -14.27 -30.84
N GLU A 57 11.04 -15.17 -30.08
CA GLU A 57 10.55 -15.68 -28.77
C GLU A 57 11.44 -15.19 -27.61
N HIS A 58 12.33 -14.21 -27.85
CA HIS A 58 13.23 -13.62 -26.85
C HIS A 58 13.04 -12.11 -26.82
N VAL A 59 12.47 -11.61 -25.75
CA VAL A 59 12.19 -10.19 -25.52
C VAL A 59 13.13 -9.70 -24.42
N PRO A 60 14.22 -9.00 -24.76
CA PRO A 60 15.12 -8.47 -23.74
C PRO A 60 14.41 -7.43 -22.87
N GLN A 61 14.98 -7.14 -21.71
CA GLN A 61 14.50 -6.03 -20.90
C GLN A 61 14.61 -4.73 -21.70
N GLN A 62 13.54 -3.95 -21.70
CA GLN A 62 13.42 -2.69 -22.41
C GLN A 62 12.60 -1.68 -21.61
N GLU A 63 12.73 -0.42 -21.97
CA GLU A 63 11.80 0.62 -21.53
C GLU A 63 10.81 0.88 -22.66
N ASP A 64 9.53 1.06 -22.30
CA ASP A 64 8.54 1.47 -23.29
C ASP A 64 8.69 2.96 -23.65
N THR A 65 7.86 3.46 -24.55
CA THR A 65 7.90 4.88 -25.01
C THR A 65 7.71 5.88 -23.89
N PHE A 66 7.20 5.43 -22.74
CA PHE A 66 6.95 6.27 -21.56
C PHE A 66 7.99 6.07 -20.44
N GLY A 67 9.02 5.26 -20.69
CA GLY A 67 10.09 4.97 -19.73
C GLY A 67 9.76 3.87 -18.72
N ASP A 68 8.66 3.14 -18.94
CA ASP A 68 8.29 2.00 -18.09
C ASP A 68 9.12 0.77 -18.44
N ARG A 69 9.71 0.13 -17.45
CA ARG A 69 10.48 -1.11 -17.65
C ARG A 69 9.54 -2.28 -17.95
N SER A 70 9.90 -3.06 -18.96
CA SER A 70 9.09 -4.12 -19.52
C SER A 70 9.96 -5.17 -20.18
N GLY A 71 9.35 -6.29 -20.65
CA GLY A 71 10.09 -7.37 -21.29
C GLY A 71 10.83 -8.27 -20.30
N ASP A 72 12.06 -8.64 -20.65
CA ASP A 72 12.88 -9.66 -19.97
C ASP A 72 12.21 -11.04 -19.95
N LEU A 73 11.68 -11.47 -21.11
CA LEU A 73 10.89 -12.69 -21.28
C LEU A 73 11.45 -13.55 -22.41
N ALA A 74 11.48 -14.86 -22.23
CA ALA A 74 11.87 -15.80 -23.27
C ALA A 74 11.04 -17.08 -23.21
N LEU A 75 10.74 -17.63 -24.40
CA LEU A 75 10.06 -18.91 -24.54
C LEU A 75 10.99 -19.92 -25.20
N LEU A 76 11.52 -20.85 -24.37
CA LEU A 76 12.36 -21.94 -24.82
C LEU A 76 11.55 -23.02 -25.53
N ARG A 77 12.09 -23.59 -26.59
CA ARG A 77 11.58 -24.75 -27.27
C ARG A 77 12.41 -25.99 -26.92
N LEU A 78 11.75 -27.01 -26.40
CA LEU A 78 12.37 -28.31 -26.11
C LEU A 78 12.54 -29.15 -27.38
N ALA A 79 13.65 -29.88 -27.47
CA ALA A 79 13.93 -30.80 -28.57
C ALA A 79 12.94 -31.99 -28.59
N HIS A 80 12.49 -32.42 -27.43
CA HIS A 80 11.52 -33.51 -27.26
C HIS A 80 10.39 -33.04 -26.29
N PRO A 81 9.11 -33.25 -26.65
CA PRO A 81 8.01 -32.87 -25.82
C PRO A 81 7.88 -33.76 -24.58
N LEU A 82 7.45 -33.18 -23.47
CA LEU A 82 7.06 -33.90 -22.27
C LEU A 82 5.56 -34.26 -22.33
N PRO A 83 5.10 -35.23 -21.49
CA PRO A 83 3.67 -35.46 -21.31
C PRO A 83 2.94 -34.21 -20.85
N ALA A 84 1.73 -34.00 -21.37
CA ALA A 84 0.93 -32.79 -21.09
C ALA A 84 0.55 -32.66 -19.60
N GLU A 85 0.53 -33.74 -18.85
CA GLU A 85 0.25 -33.77 -17.40
C GLU A 85 1.29 -33.03 -16.56
N HIS A 86 2.47 -32.74 -17.11
CA HIS A 86 3.54 -31.98 -16.44
C HIS A 86 3.49 -30.48 -16.76
N THR A 87 2.58 -30.07 -17.64
CA THR A 87 2.42 -28.66 -17.99
C THR A 87 1.56 -27.93 -16.94
N THR A 88 1.80 -26.63 -16.80
CA THR A 88 0.95 -25.76 -16.02
C THR A 88 0.43 -24.61 -16.89
N ARG A 89 -0.63 -23.96 -16.44
CA ARG A 89 -1.17 -22.77 -17.11
C ARG A 89 -0.78 -21.51 -16.38
N LEU A 90 -0.68 -20.43 -17.12
CA LEU A 90 -0.62 -19.09 -16.54
C LEU A 90 -2.04 -18.63 -16.22
N TYR A 91 -2.17 -17.94 -15.11
CA TYR A 91 -3.42 -17.28 -14.74
C TYR A 91 -3.25 -15.77 -14.75
N ARG A 92 -4.19 -15.07 -15.33
CA ARG A 92 -4.23 -13.61 -15.25
C ARG A 92 -4.37 -13.20 -13.80
N LEU A 93 -3.47 -12.31 -13.40
CA LEU A 93 -3.46 -11.80 -12.04
C LEU A 93 -4.80 -11.13 -11.74
N ALA A 94 -5.51 -11.65 -10.76
CA ALA A 94 -6.64 -10.99 -10.15
C ALA A 94 -6.16 -9.64 -9.55
N ALA A 95 -6.55 -9.21 -8.43
CA ALA A 95 -5.91 -8.05 -7.80
C ALA A 95 -4.50 -8.44 -7.29
N PRO A 96 -3.44 -7.61 -7.45
CA PRO A 96 -2.06 -7.96 -7.07
C PRO A 96 -1.86 -7.88 -5.55
N HIS A 97 -2.47 -8.80 -4.81
CA HIS A 97 -2.40 -8.83 -3.35
C HIS A 97 -2.40 -10.26 -2.84
N GLY A 98 -1.69 -10.47 -1.77
CA GLY A 98 -1.71 -11.70 -1.06
C GLY A 98 -0.36 -12.39 -0.98
N PRO A 99 -0.28 -13.47 -0.19
CA PRO A 99 0.91 -14.28 -0.10
C PRO A 99 1.10 -15.10 -1.38
N VAL A 100 2.35 -15.18 -1.82
CA VAL A 100 2.77 -15.97 -2.98
C VAL A 100 4.02 -16.76 -2.63
N SER A 101 4.31 -17.79 -3.42
CA SER A 101 5.56 -18.53 -3.37
C SER A 101 6.30 -18.43 -4.69
N MET A 102 7.64 -18.32 -4.60
CA MET A 102 8.57 -18.35 -5.72
C MET A 102 9.40 -19.63 -5.66
N TYR A 103 9.68 -20.24 -6.80
CA TYR A 103 10.55 -21.41 -6.87
C TYR A 103 11.77 -21.12 -7.72
N GLY A 104 12.96 -21.44 -7.20
CA GLY A 104 14.22 -21.21 -7.90
C GLY A 104 15.32 -22.19 -7.49
N PHE A 105 16.49 -22.08 -8.14
CA PHE A 105 17.65 -22.95 -7.96
C PHE A 105 18.88 -22.11 -7.56
N PRO A 106 18.92 -21.55 -6.36
CA PRO A 106 20.08 -20.81 -5.88
C PRO A 106 21.29 -21.74 -5.69
N ASP A 107 22.48 -21.16 -5.69
CA ASP A 107 23.75 -21.90 -5.54
C ASP A 107 23.71 -22.91 -4.38
N GLY A 108 24.13 -24.15 -4.67
CA GLY A 108 24.15 -25.26 -3.73
C GLY A 108 22.79 -25.97 -3.52
N HIS A 109 21.73 -25.59 -4.26
CA HIS A 109 20.39 -26.17 -4.12
C HIS A 109 19.84 -26.67 -5.46
N ASP A 110 20.48 -27.69 -6.04
CA ASP A 110 20.08 -28.31 -7.32
C ASP A 110 18.64 -28.85 -7.34
N GLY A 111 18.08 -29.18 -6.18
CA GLY A 111 16.68 -29.59 -6.00
C GLY A 111 15.70 -28.44 -5.97
N GLY A 112 16.19 -27.20 -5.93
CA GLY A 112 15.40 -25.98 -5.82
C GLY A 112 14.88 -25.68 -4.41
N LEU A 113 14.49 -24.42 -4.20
CA LEU A 113 13.89 -23.92 -2.96
C LEU A 113 12.63 -23.12 -3.26
N TRP A 114 11.70 -23.18 -2.29
CA TRP A 114 10.54 -22.30 -2.22
C TRP A 114 10.86 -21.10 -1.33
N HIS A 115 10.60 -19.88 -1.82
CA HIS A 115 10.62 -18.66 -1.02
C HIS A 115 9.24 -18.03 -0.97
N GLY A 116 8.83 -17.60 0.22
CA GLY A 116 7.57 -16.89 0.45
C GLY A 116 7.72 -15.39 0.20
N ALA A 117 6.72 -14.79 -0.43
CA ALA A 117 6.64 -13.36 -0.63
C ALA A 117 5.20 -12.85 -0.51
N VAL A 118 5.05 -11.53 -0.47
CA VAL A 118 3.76 -10.86 -0.56
C VAL A 118 3.79 -9.92 -1.76
N LEU A 119 2.77 -9.99 -2.60
CA LEU A 119 2.57 -9.03 -3.68
C LEU A 119 2.35 -7.64 -3.07
N VAL A 120 3.19 -6.70 -3.46
CA VAL A 120 3.02 -5.29 -3.10
C VAL A 120 2.34 -4.63 -4.26
N ALA A 121 1.18 -4.01 -4.01
CA ALA A 121 0.42 -3.32 -5.04
C ALA A 121 1.34 -2.42 -5.88
N ALA A 122 1.44 -2.73 -7.14
CA ALA A 122 2.27 -1.99 -8.07
C ALA A 122 1.60 -0.65 -8.44
N ARG A 123 1.53 0.25 -7.46
CA ARG A 123 1.29 1.65 -7.77
C ARG A 123 2.64 2.31 -8.01
N GLY A 124 2.97 2.51 -9.25
CA GLY A 124 4.05 3.39 -9.62
C GLY A 124 5.21 2.75 -10.34
N ARG A 125 5.16 1.49 -10.73
CA ARG A 125 6.21 0.97 -11.58
C ARG A 125 5.70 -0.09 -12.52
N ASP A 126 5.48 0.34 -13.75
CA ASP A 126 5.73 -0.49 -14.89
C ASP A 126 4.79 -1.69 -15.01
N SER A 127 5.05 -2.40 -16.02
CA SER A 127 4.45 -3.70 -16.29
C SER A 127 4.85 -4.78 -15.27
N GLN A 128 5.79 -4.49 -14.35
CA GLN A 128 6.30 -5.41 -13.33
C GLN A 128 5.59 -5.23 -11.98
N VAL A 129 5.53 -6.29 -11.17
CA VAL A 129 4.95 -6.28 -9.82
C VAL A 129 6.05 -6.55 -8.79
N GLN A 130 6.05 -5.79 -7.70
CA GLN A 130 7.00 -5.96 -6.60
C GLN A 130 6.60 -7.13 -5.70
N LEU A 131 7.59 -7.90 -5.30
CA LEU A 131 7.51 -9.02 -4.36
C LEU A 131 8.29 -8.66 -3.11
N ARG A 132 7.59 -8.47 -1.99
CA ARG A 132 8.24 -8.27 -0.69
C ARG A 132 8.41 -9.62 -0.02
N PRO A 133 9.63 -10.04 0.35
CA PRO A 133 9.87 -11.30 1.03
C PRO A 133 9.09 -11.35 2.35
N GLN A 134 8.63 -12.54 2.75
CA GLN A 134 7.97 -12.75 4.05
C GLN A 134 9.00 -12.65 5.19
N THR A 135 10.18 -13.18 4.98
CA THR A 135 11.34 -13.03 5.85
C THR A 135 12.53 -12.47 5.07
N PRO A 136 13.51 -11.81 5.71
CA PRO A 136 14.68 -11.26 5.01
C PRO A 136 15.45 -12.29 4.19
N ASP A 137 15.45 -13.55 4.58
CA ASP A 137 16.18 -14.65 3.93
C ASP A 137 15.44 -15.21 2.70
N GLU A 138 14.20 -14.81 2.46
CA GLU A 138 13.36 -15.24 1.32
C GLU A 138 13.39 -14.26 0.15
N LEU A 139 14.35 -13.34 0.11
CA LEU A 139 14.57 -12.53 -1.07
C LEU A 139 15.01 -13.43 -2.24
N ALA A 140 14.50 -13.19 -3.45
CA ALA A 140 14.94 -13.94 -4.61
C ALA A 140 16.45 -13.73 -4.81
N ALA A 141 17.18 -14.84 -5.00
CA ALA A 141 18.61 -14.87 -5.26
C ALA A 141 18.89 -15.24 -6.73
N PRO A 142 20.12 -15.12 -7.24
CA PRO A 142 20.49 -15.71 -8.51
C PRO A 142 20.05 -17.18 -8.56
N GLY A 143 19.44 -17.60 -9.67
CA GLY A 143 18.80 -18.92 -9.79
C GLY A 143 17.28 -18.93 -9.65
N PHE A 144 16.66 -17.86 -9.13
CA PHE A 144 15.19 -17.69 -9.14
C PHE A 144 14.66 -17.10 -10.44
N SER A 145 15.47 -16.42 -11.23
CA SER A 145 15.09 -15.79 -12.48
C SER A 145 14.37 -16.76 -13.42
N GLY A 146 13.18 -16.41 -13.89
CA GLY A 146 12.32 -17.27 -14.72
C GLY A 146 11.46 -18.27 -13.94
N GLY A 147 11.64 -18.39 -12.62
CA GLY A 147 10.83 -19.24 -11.76
C GLY A 147 9.39 -18.78 -11.66
N GLY A 148 8.45 -19.72 -11.58
CA GLY A 148 7.03 -19.40 -11.42
C GLY A 148 6.73 -18.76 -10.08
N VAL A 149 5.87 -17.75 -10.11
CA VAL A 149 5.24 -17.15 -8.93
C VAL A 149 3.86 -17.75 -8.77
N VAL A 150 3.62 -18.41 -7.66
CA VAL A 150 2.40 -19.16 -7.37
C VAL A 150 1.59 -18.43 -6.29
N ASP A 151 0.33 -18.16 -6.58
CA ASP A 151 -0.62 -17.60 -5.61
C ASP A 151 -1.01 -18.66 -4.58
N HIS A 152 -0.94 -18.33 -3.27
CA HIS A 152 -1.23 -19.28 -2.19
C HIS A 152 -2.70 -19.67 -2.08
N ASP A 153 -3.61 -18.78 -2.48
CA ASP A 153 -5.05 -19.02 -2.32
C ASP A 153 -5.60 -19.91 -3.45
N THR A 154 -4.99 -19.82 -4.63
CA THR A 154 -5.46 -20.52 -5.83
C THR A 154 -4.56 -21.65 -6.30
N ASP A 155 -3.31 -21.69 -5.85
CA ASP A 155 -2.24 -22.58 -6.32
C ASP A 155 -1.93 -22.41 -7.83
N GLU A 156 -2.17 -21.21 -8.36
CA GLU A 156 -2.06 -20.87 -9.77
C GLU A 156 -0.77 -20.09 -10.04
N VAL A 157 -0.13 -20.33 -11.21
CA VAL A 157 1.03 -19.56 -11.64
C VAL A 157 0.56 -18.23 -12.25
N ILE A 158 0.87 -17.13 -11.58
CA ILE A 158 0.42 -15.77 -11.94
C ILE A 158 1.49 -14.91 -12.62
N GLY A 159 2.67 -15.44 -12.79
CA GLY A 159 3.80 -14.76 -13.43
C GLY A 159 5.12 -15.47 -13.19
N ILE A 160 6.22 -14.83 -13.57
CA ILE A 160 7.58 -15.33 -13.34
C ILE A 160 8.47 -14.30 -12.64
N VAL A 161 9.41 -14.76 -11.84
CA VAL A 161 10.45 -13.94 -11.20
C VAL A 161 11.39 -13.38 -12.26
N LEU A 162 11.68 -12.08 -12.21
CA LEU A 162 12.62 -11.42 -13.11
C LEU A 162 13.95 -11.12 -12.43
N SER A 163 13.95 -10.27 -11.43
CA SER A 163 15.15 -9.74 -10.81
C SER A 163 14.94 -9.35 -9.35
N VAL A 164 16.04 -9.12 -8.68
CA VAL A 164 16.12 -8.46 -7.37
C VAL A 164 16.50 -7.00 -7.58
N ASP A 165 16.09 -6.12 -6.67
CA ASP A 165 16.55 -4.74 -6.66
C ASP A 165 18.09 -4.71 -6.47
N GLU A 166 18.81 -4.08 -7.41
CA GLU A 166 20.27 -4.01 -7.38
C GLU A 166 20.73 -2.91 -6.41
N GLY A 167 20.97 -3.26 -5.16
CA GLY A 167 21.51 -2.32 -4.18
C GLY A 167 21.95 -3.00 -2.89
N PRO A 168 22.85 -2.37 -2.12
CA PRO A 168 23.34 -2.94 -0.85
C PRO A 168 22.25 -3.08 0.23
N ARG A 169 21.02 -2.67 -0.07
CA ARG A 169 19.81 -2.81 0.75
C ARG A 169 18.64 -3.29 -0.10
N ALA A 170 18.85 -4.28 -0.97
CA ALA A 170 17.78 -4.90 -1.72
C ALA A 170 16.70 -5.41 -0.75
N THR A 171 15.46 -4.93 -0.91
CA THR A 171 14.34 -5.27 -0.04
C THR A 171 13.17 -5.88 -0.80
N PHE A 172 13.25 -5.89 -2.13
CA PHE A 172 12.19 -6.36 -3.01
C PHE A 172 12.75 -7.16 -4.17
N SER A 173 11.95 -8.12 -4.65
CA SER A 173 12.12 -8.77 -5.95
C SER A 173 11.03 -8.28 -6.90
N TYR A 174 11.16 -8.56 -8.18
CA TYR A 174 10.19 -8.19 -9.21
C TYR A 174 9.74 -9.42 -9.99
N MET A 175 8.45 -9.45 -10.34
CA MET A 175 7.88 -10.42 -11.25
C MET A 175 7.29 -9.75 -12.49
N SER A 176 7.29 -10.48 -13.60
CA SER A 176 6.43 -10.20 -14.75
C SER A 176 5.10 -10.92 -14.53
N PRO A 177 3.98 -10.21 -14.35
CA PRO A 177 2.67 -10.85 -14.26
C PRO A 177 2.22 -11.38 -15.63
N THR A 178 1.28 -12.29 -15.63
CA THR A 178 0.77 -12.96 -16.83
C THR A 178 0.33 -11.98 -17.91
N GLU A 179 -0.34 -10.89 -17.56
CA GLU A 179 -0.77 -9.86 -18.51
C GLU A 179 0.40 -9.19 -19.23
N THR A 180 1.50 -8.91 -18.53
CA THR A 180 2.72 -8.38 -19.16
C THR A 180 3.38 -9.43 -20.05
N ILE A 181 3.38 -10.70 -19.65
CA ILE A 181 3.87 -11.79 -20.49
C ILE A 181 3.08 -11.83 -21.81
N LEU A 182 1.76 -11.73 -21.73
CA LEU A 182 0.87 -11.73 -22.91
C LEU A 182 1.07 -10.53 -23.85
N SER A 183 1.37 -9.35 -23.30
CA SER A 183 1.64 -8.16 -24.12
C SER A 183 2.89 -8.29 -24.98
N HIS A 184 3.88 -9.09 -24.54
CA HIS A 184 5.14 -9.32 -25.24
C HIS A 184 5.19 -10.64 -26.01
N LEU A 185 4.55 -11.68 -25.48
CA LEU A 185 4.52 -13.04 -26.04
C LEU A 185 3.05 -13.47 -26.25
N PRO A 186 2.31 -12.91 -27.24
CA PRO A 186 0.88 -13.16 -27.41
C PRO A 186 0.54 -14.64 -27.60
N GLN A 187 1.47 -15.45 -28.11
CA GLN A 187 1.29 -16.90 -28.25
C GLN A 187 1.08 -17.61 -26.89
N ALA A 188 1.51 -17.02 -25.77
CA ALA A 188 1.28 -17.56 -24.44
C ALA A 188 -0.21 -17.56 -24.05
N ALA A 189 -1.07 -16.81 -24.75
CA ALA A 189 -2.51 -16.82 -24.54
C ALA A 189 -3.14 -18.21 -24.70
N ALA A 190 -2.55 -19.08 -25.53
CA ALA A 190 -3.01 -20.46 -25.70
C ALA A 190 -2.88 -21.30 -24.40
N TRP A 191 -2.03 -20.89 -23.47
CA TRP A 191 -1.74 -21.56 -22.19
C TRP A 191 -2.12 -20.70 -20.98
N THR A 192 -3.00 -19.71 -21.19
CA THR A 192 -3.41 -18.77 -20.17
C THR A 192 -4.89 -18.92 -19.86
N GLU A 193 -5.24 -18.85 -18.58
CA GLU A 193 -6.60 -18.82 -18.05
C GLU A 193 -6.87 -17.52 -17.27
N GLY A 194 -8.10 -17.40 -16.76
CA GLY A 194 -8.55 -16.22 -16.03
C GLY A 194 -9.22 -15.16 -16.91
N ALA A 195 -10.09 -14.36 -16.30
CA ALA A 195 -10.86 -13.34 -16.98
C ALA A 195 -9.96 -12.16 -17.43
N GLU A 196 -10.20 -11.68 -18.65
CA GLU A 196 -9.58 -10.44 -19.16
C GLU A 196 -10.05 -9.22 -18.33
N ALA A 197 -9.14 -8.27 -18.11
CA ALA A 197 -9.44 -7.07 -17.34
C ALA A 197 -10.31 -6.07 -18.11
N VAL A 198 -10.22 -6.04 -19.43
CA VAL A 198 -10.90 -5.03 -20.28
C VAL A 198 -11.88 -5.70 -21.24
N ASP A 199 -13.13 -5.27 -21.18
CA ASP A 199 -14.13 -5.71 -22.15
C ASP A 199 -13.73 -5.32 -23.58
N PRO A 200 -14.00 -6.19 -24.58
CA PRO A 200 -13.64 -5.92 -25.99
C PRO A 200 -14.19 -4.58 -26.52
N ALA A 201 -15.36 -4.14 -26.06
CA ALA A 201 -15.98 -2.87 -26.46
C ALA A 201 -15.19 -1.63 -25.99
N LEU A 202 -14.30 -1.79 -25.02
CA LEU A 202 -13.47 -0.71 -24.44
C LEU A 202 -12.03 -0.74 -24.94
N ARG A 203 -11.66 -1.68 -25.81
CA ARG A 203 -10.32 -1.76 -26.40
C ARG A 203 -10.19 -0.78 -27.57
N THR A 204 -9.08 -0.05 -27.60
CA THR A 204 -8.71 0.71 -28.80
C THR A 204 -8.26 -0.29 -29.87
N GLY A 205 -8.95 -0.35 -31.00
CA GLY A 205 -8.46 -1.13 -32.14
C GLY A 205 -7.07 -0.65 -32.55
N ALA A 206 -6.22 -1.56 -33.08
CA ALA A 206 -4.86 -1.29 -33.55
C ALA A 206 -4.75 -0.18 -34.63
N THR A 207 -5.84 0.16 -35.28
CA THR A 207 -5.96 1.35 -36.10
C THR A 207 -6.40 2.50 -35.23
N GLY A 208 -5.42 3.22 -34.66
CA GLY A 208 -5.61 4.36 -33.76
C GLY A 208 -6.79 5.22 -34.22
N GLY A 209 -7.85 5.26 -33.43
CA GLY A 209 -9.00 6.09 -33.74
C GLY A 209 -8.53 7.52 -33.97
N THR A 210 -8.96 8.16 -35.02
CA THR A 210 -8.63 9.53 -35.44
C THR A 210 -9.20 10.61 -34.48
N GLY A 211 -9.44 10.23 -33.20
CA GLY A 211 -9.99 11.12 -32.21
C GLY A 211 -8.90 12.06 -31.65
N ARG A 212 -9.26 13.33 -31.49
CA ARG A 212 -8.40 14.29 -30.80
C ARG A 212 -8.41 14.02 -29.30
N LEU A 213 -7.22 13.98 -28.68
CA LEU A 213 -7.07 13.84 -27.23
C LEU A 213 -7.69 15.05 -26.51
N ASP A 214 -8.58 14.79 -25.57
CA ASP A 214 -9.03 15.80 -24.58
C ASP A 214 -8.00 15.83 -23.44
N VAL A 215 -6.99 16.71 -23.57
CA VAL A 215 -5.85 16.74 -22.65
C VAL A 215 -6.28 16.95 -21.19
N PRO A 216 -7.17 17.90 -20.83
CA PRO A 216 -7.62 18.03 -19.44
C PRO A 216 -8.28 16.76 -18.89
N PHE A 217 -9.10 16.10 -19.67
CA PHE A 217 -9.76 14.86 -19.28
C PHE A 217 -8.76 13.68 -19.20
N ALA A 218 -7.80 13.61 -20.11
CA ALA A 218 -6.73 12.61 -20.07
C ALA A 218 -5.86 12.73 -18.82
N THR A 219 -5.50 13.96 -18.43
CA THR A 219 -4.76 14.24 -17.19
C THR A 219 -5.56 13.82 -15.96
N GLU A 220 -6.87 14.13 -15.90
CA GLU A 220 -7.77 13.71 -14.82
C GLU A 220 -7.84 12.18 -14.72
N LEU A 221 -7.97 11.47 -15.85
CA LEU A 221 -7.96 10.02 -15.88
C LEU A 221 -6.62 9.44 -15.43
N ALA A 222 -5.50 9.96 -15.95
CA ALA A 222 -4.17 9.49 -15.58
C ALA A 222 -3.89 9.66 -14.08
N SER A 223 -4.30 10.79 -13.49
CA SER A 223 -4.24 11.03 -12.04
C SER A 223 -5.07 10.01 -11.27
N TRP A 224 -6.31 9.75 -11.72
CA TRP A 224 -7.16 8.74 -11.08
C TRP A 224 -6.54 7.33 -11.16
N PHE A 225 -5.98 6.93 -12.31
CA PHE A 225 -5.30 5.64 -12.48
C PHE A 225 -4.02 5.52 -11.62
N ARG A 226 -3.33 6.62 -11.32
CA ARG A 226 -2.23 6.65 -10.35
C ARG A 226 -2.69 6.47 -8.90
N GLY A 227 -3.99 6.47 -8.67
CA GLY A 227 -4.56 6.38 -7.33
C GLY A 227 -4.61 7.72 -6.59
N GLU A 228 -4.39 8.82 -7.29
CA GLU A 228 -4.45 10.19 -6.76
C GLU A 228 -5.90 10.68 -6.65
N GLY A 229 -6.10 11.71 -5.84
CA GLY A 229 -7.38 12.40 -5.71
C GLY A 229 -8.51 11.55 -5.12
N TRP A 230 -9.74 11.92 -5.45
CA TRP A 230 -10.93 11.27 -4.90
C TRP A 230 -11.10 9.83 -5.45
N PRO A 231 -11.44 8.84 -4.60
CA PRO A 231 -11.48 7.43 -5.03
C PRO A 231 -12.57 7.15 -6.08
N VAL A 232 -13.69 7.88 -6.04
CA VAL A 232 -14.76 7.71 -7.03
C VAL A 232 -14.81 8.91 -7.98
N LEU A 233 -14.57 8.65 -9.28
CA LEU A 233 -14.69 9.66 -10.33
C LEU A 233 -15.99 9.43 -11.11
N VAL A 234 -16.89 10.42 -11.09
CA VAL A 234 -18.15 10.41 -11.85
C VAL A 234 -18.01 11.34 -13.05
N THR A 235 -18.17 10.80 -14.25
CA THR A 235 -18.01 11.58 -15.49
C THR A 235 -19.05 11.22 -16.54
N VAL A 236 -19.34 12.19 -17.44
CA VAL A 236 -20.21 11.97 -18.61
C VAL A 236 -19.36 11.94 -19.86
N VAL A 237 -19.42 10.81 -20.56
CA VAL A 237 -18.68 10.58 -21.80
C VAL A 237 -19.64 10.09 -22.87
N PRO A 238 -20.18 10.98 -23.73
CA PRO A 238 -21.06 10.58 -24.81
C PRO A 238 -20.36 9.64 -25.79
N ALA A 239 -21.08 8.63 -26.27
CA ALA A 239 -20.55 7.75 -27.30
C ALA A 239 -20.12 8.57 -28.55
N ARG A 240 -19.03 8.18 -29.20
CA ARG A 240 -18.47 8.86 -30.40
C ARG A 240 -18.00 10.31 -30.14
N SER A 241 -17.67 10.67 -28.91
CA SER A 241 -17.05 11.97 -28.57
C SER A 241 -15.51 11.85 -28.50
N GLY A 242 -14.79 12.98 -28.53
CA GLY A 242 -13.35 13.01 -28.26
C GLY A 242 -13.00 12.44 -26.89
N ARG A 243 -13.88 12.64 -25.88
CA ARG A 243 -13.74 12.03 -24.56
C ARG A 243 -13.88 10.51 -24.59
N ALA A 244 -14.72 9.94 -25.48
CA ALA A 244 -14.82 8.49 -25.61
C ALA A 244 -13.51 7.88 -26.13
N PHE A 245 -12.87 8.53 -27.11
CA PHE A 245 -11.53 8.15 -27.56
C PHE A 245 -10.50 8.27 -26.42
N THR A 246 -10.48 9.40 -25.72
CA THR A 246 -9.57 9.64 -24.59
C THR A 246 -9.73 8.59 -23.48
N LEU A 247 -10.97 8.22 -23.13
CA LEU A 247 -11.25 7.18 -22.14
C LEU A 247 -10.72 5.82 -22.59
N THR A 248 -11.07 5.38 -23.81
CA THR A 248 -10.64 4.08 -24.34
C THR A 248 -9.13 3.98 -24.44
N ARG A 249 -8.46 5.08 -24.88
CA ARG A 249 -6.99 5.19 -24.85
C ARG A 249 -6.44 5.04 -23.43
N ALA A 250 -7.01 5.76 -22.47
CA ALA A 250 -6.53 5.72 -21.08
C ALA A 250 -6.69 4.31 -20.46
N VAL A 251 -7.82 3.63 -20.72
CA VAL A 251 -8.05 2.24 -20.30
C VAL A 251 -7.03 1.30 -20.96
N THR A 252 -6.78 1.45 -22.28
CA THR A 252 -5.81 0.61 -23.00
C THR A 252 -4.39 0.78 -22.46
N LEU A 253 -3.96 2.02 -22.16
CA LEU A 253 -2.62 2.28 -21.62
C LEU A 253 -2.48 1.90 -20.14
N ALA A 254 -3.58 1.93 -19.39
CA ALA A 254 -3.60 1.51 -17.99
C ALA A 254 -3.61 -0.02 -17.81
N ASP A 255 -3.97 -0.77 -18.84
CA ASP A 255 -4.03 -2.23 -18.83
C ASP A 255 -2.69 -2.84 -19.25
N ARG A 256 -2.19 -3.81 -18.49
CA ARG A 256 -0.88 -4.45 -18.76
C ARG A 256 -0.89 -5.28 -20.03
N GLU A 257 -1.96 -6.03 -20.29
CA GLU A 257 -2.08 -6.91 -21.47
C GLU A 257 -2.21 -6.10 -22.76
N LEU A 258 -2.95 -4.98 -22.71
CA LEU A 258 -3.16 -4.10 -23.85
C LEU A 258 -2.06 -3.06 -24.06
N ARG A 259 -1.16 -2.88 -23.10
CA ARG A 259 -0.01 -1.96 -23.19
C ARG A 259 1.12 -2.56 -24.02
N THR A 260 0.81 -2.90 -25.24
CA THR A 260 1.76 -3.44 -26.22
C THR A 260 2.67 -2.35 -26.78
N GLN A 261 3.84 -2.73 -27.32
CA GLN A 261 4.74 -1.79 -27.99
C GLN A 261 4.04 -0.99 -29.11
N GLN A 262 3.11 -1.62 -29.84
CA GLN A 262 2.32 -0.96 -30.86
C GLN A 262 1.44 0.15 -30.28
N ASN A 263 0.74 -0.12 -29.18
CA ASN A 263 -0.15 0.85 -28.53
C ASN A 263 0.66 1.98 -27.88
N THR A 264 1.76 1.68 -27.20
CA THR A 264 2.61 2.70 -26.58
C THR A 264 3.25 3.61 -27.64
N SER A 265 3.72 3.06 -28.75
CA SER A 265 4.26 3.85 -29.86
C SER A 265 3.22 4.73 -30.55
N ALA A 266 1.97 4.24 -30.68
CA ALA A 266 0.88 5.02 -31.29
C ALA A 266 0.55 6.28 -30.48
N PHE A 267 0.77 6.27 -29.17
CA PHE A 267 0.48 7.38 -28.26
C PHE A 267 1.75 8.06 -27.69
N GLY A 268 2.94 7.71 -28.18
CA GLY A 268 4.22 8.19 -27.67
C GLY A 268 4.50 9.70 -27.81
N HIS A 269 3.63 10.41 -28.53
CA HIS A 269 3.72 11.88 -28.69
C HIS A 269 2.77 12.63 -27.73
N ASP A 270 2.01 11.90 -26.92
CA ASP A 270 1.07 12.52 -25.98
C ASP A 270 1.81 13.11 -24.79
N PRO A 271 1.28 14.18 -24.16
CA PRO A 271 1.89 14.77 -22.97
C PRO A 271 2.03 13.71 -21.84
N PRO A 272 3.21 13.61 -21.17
CA PRO A 272 3.47 12.59 -20.15
C PRO A 272 2.44 12.55 -19.02
N GLU A 273 1.92 13.71 -18.61
CA GLU A 273 0.91 13.84 -17.57
C GLU A 273 -0.44 13.21 -17.94
N THR A 274 -0.67 12.92 -19.23
CA THR A 274 -1.90 12.28 -19.74
C THR A 274 -1.80 10.77 -19.80
N VAL A 275 -0.62 10.20 -19.49
CA VAL A 275 -0.36 8.77 -19.61
C VAL A 275 -0.59 8.09 -18.26
N PRO A 276 -1.53 7.13 -18.18
CA PRO A 276 -1.72 6.35 -16.97
C PRO A 276 -0.59 5.32 -16.77
N PRO A 277 -0.32 4.89 -15.52
CA PRO A 277 0.61 3.80 -15.28
C PRO A 277 0.02 2.46 -15.75
N ALA A 278 0.88 1.52 -16.12
CA ALA A 278 0.48 0.14 -16.37
C ALA A 278 -0.11 -0.49 -15.10
N GLY A 279 -1.22 -1.23 -15.23
CA GLY A 279 -1.93 -1.80 -14.09
C GLY A 279 -2.67 -0.77 -13.22
N GLY A 280 -3.08 0.34 -13.81
CA GLY A 280 -3.85 1.40 -13.13
C GLY A 280 -5.28 1.00 -12.79
N HIS A 281 -5.79 -0.12 -13.32
CA HIS A 281 -7.09 -0.71 -12.96
C HIS A 281 -7.02 -2.24 -12.95
N ASP A 282 -7.96 -2.84 -12.23
CA ASP A 282 -8.14 -4.29 -12.17
C ASP A 282 -9.20 -4.77 -13.19
N LEU A 283 -10.16 -3.90 -13.52
CA LEU A 283 -11.29 -4.24 -14.39
C LEU A 283 -11.83 -2.99 -15.09
N ALA A 284 -12.17 -3.14 -16.38
CA ALA A 284 -12.92 -2.15 -17.16
C ALA A 284 -14.07 -2.82 -17.92
N LEU A 285 -15.32 -2.49 -17.57
CA LEU A 285 -16.54 -3.10 -18.08
C LEU A 285 -17.39 -2.10 -18.85
N ASP A 286 -17.95 -2.53 -19.98
CA ASP A 286 -19.14 -1.91 -20.56
C ASP A 286 -20.39 -2.55 -19.94
N VAL A 287 -21.01 -1.83 -18.99
CA VAL A 287 -22.15 -2.35 -18.21
C VAL A 287 -23.49 -2.13 -18.91
N LYS A 288 -23.49 -1.72 -20.17
CA LYS A 288 -24.72 -1.54 -20.95
C LYS A 288 -25.54 -2.83 -20.99
N GLY A 289 -26.79 -2.76 -20.53
CA GLY A 289 -27.72 -3.89 -20.50
C GLY A 289 -27.39 -4.97 -19.44
N MET A 290 -26.35 -4.81 -18.63
CA MET A 290 -26.03 -5.74 -17.56
C MET A 290 -26.87 -5.44 -16.31
N THR A 291 -27.24 -6.49 -15.59
CA THR A 291 -27.81 -6.38 -14.23
C THR A 291 -26.69 -6.17 -13.20
N ALA A 292 -27.03 -5.69 -12.00
CA ALA A 292 -26.07 -5.55 -10.90
C ALA A 292 -25.40 -6.89 -10.53
N THR A 293 -26.16 -7.99 -10.58
CA THR A 293 -25.63 -9.35 -10.34
C THR A 293 -24.58 -9.73 -11.38
N GLN A 294 -24.87 -9.52 -12.66
CA GLN A 294 -23.88 -9.81 -13.73
C GLN A 294 -22.61 -8.98 -13.60
N VAL A 295 -22.72 -7.72 -13.19
CA VAL A 295 -21.55 -6.88 -12.91
C VAL A 295 -20.75 -7.45 -11.72
N MET A 296 -21.43 -7.86 -10.65
CA MET A 296 -20.76 -8.50 -9.49
C MET A 296 -20.08 -9.83 -9.87
N ASP A 297 -20.72 -10.65 -10.70
CA ASP A 297 -20.14 -11.91 -11.20
C ASP A 297 -18.86 -11.65 -12.01
N ARG A 298 -18.84 -10.59 -12.85
CA ARG A 298 -17.66 -10.20 -13.61
C ARG A 298 -16.53 -9.72 -12.67
N ILE A 299 -16.85 -8.94 -11.65
CA ILE A 299 -15.89 -8.49 -10.64
C ILE A 299 -15.32 -9.71 -9.87
N ALA A 300 -16.19 -10.60 -9.41
CA ALA A 300 -15.78 -11.78 -8.67
C ALA A 300 -14.92 -12.73 -9.53
N GLY A 301 -15.33 -12.96 -10.78
CA GLY A 301 -14.55 -13.76 -11.73
C GLY A 301 -13.16 -13.18 -12.01
N ARG A 302 -13.05 -11.83 -12.13
CA ARG A 302 -11.76 -11.16 -12.32
C ARG A 302 -10.88 -11.24 -11.06
N LEU A 303 -11.48 -11.19 -9.88
CA LEU A 303 -10.76 -11.25 -8.60
C LEU A 303 -10.52 -12.69 -8.10
N GLY A 304 -10.89 -13.71 -8.88
CA GLY A 304 -10.72 -15.11 -8.48
C GLY A 304 -11.58 -15.51 -7.26
N ILE A 305 -12.62 -14.73 -6.93
CA ILE A 305 -13.49 -15.03 -5.78
C ILE A 305 -14.34 -16.26 -6.10
N ARG A 306 -14.08 -17.37 -5.40
CA ARG A 306 -14.84 -18.62 -5.53
C ARG A 306 -16.07 -18.61 -4.64
N GLY A 307 -17.21 -19.06 -5.16
CA GLY A 307 -18.50 -19.17 -4.46
C GLY A 307 -19.41 -17.97 -4.66
N ASP A 308 -20.31 -17.69 -3.70
CA ASP A 308 -21.32 -16.62 -3.80
C ASP A 308 -20.63 -15.23 -3.83
N PRO A 309 -20.74 -14.49 -4.93
CA PRO A 309 -20.10 -13.18 -5.08
C PRO A 309 -20.87 -12.13 -4.27
N ARG A 310 -20.30 -11.70 -3.15
CA ARG A 310 -20.86 -10.63 -2.31
C ARG A 310 -19.86 -9.48 -2.13
N PRO A 311 -20.34 -8.22 -2.11
CA PRO A 311 -19.48 -7.06 -1.88
C PRO A 311 -18.64 -7.16 -0.60
N GLU A 312 -19.18 -7.76 0.46
CA GLU A 312 -18.53 -7.89 1.76
C GLU A 312 -17.23 -8.73 1.69
N ARG A 313 -17.13 -9.64 0.73
CA ARG A 313 -15.89 -10.41 0.50
C ARG A 313 -14.77 -9.57 -0.09
N LEU A 314 -15.09 -8.46 -0.76
CA LEU A 314 -14.09 -7.54 -1.28
C LEU A 314 -13.39 -6.75 -0.18
N GLY A 315 -14.05 -6.50 0.94
CA GLY A 315 -13.43 -5.88 2.12
C GLY A 315 -12.29 -6.69 2.75
N ALA A 316 -12.25 -8.00 2.47
CA ALA A 316 -11.13 -8.86 2.87
C ALA A 316 -9.90 -8.70 1.97
N LEU A 317 -10.04 -8.09 0.79
CA LEU A 317 -8.92 -7.76 -0.08
C LEU A 317 -8.14 -6.61 0.57
N ARG A 318 -6.84 -6.81 0.75
CA ARG A 318 -5.96 -5.83 1.42
C ARG A 318 -5.71 -4.56 0.60
N VAL A 319 -6.17 -4.52 -0.64
CA VAL A 319 -6.05 -3.36 -1.52
C VAL A 319 -7.38 -3.13 -2.24
N PRO A 320 -7.82 -1.87 -2.32
CA PRO A 320 -9.09 -1.54 -2.93
C PRO A 320 -9.09 -1.87 -4.42
N LEU A 321 -10.15 -2.56 -4.87
CA LEU A 321 -10.47 -2.79 -6.28
C LEU A 321 -10.49 -1.45 -7.03
N ALA A 322 -9.80 -1.38 -8.17
CA ALA A 322 -9.88 -0.25 -9.10
C ALA A 322 -10.69 -0.67 -10.34
N ALA A 323 -11.92 -0.19 -10.47
CA ALA A 323 -12.80 -0.58 -11.55
C ALA A 323 -13.31 0.62 -12.37
N VAL A 324 -13.33 0.43 -13.69
CA VAL A 324 -13.92 1.36 -14.67
C VAL A 324 -15.25 0.77 -15.17
N LEU A 325 -16.35 1.48 -14.94
CA LEU A 325 -17.68 1.05 -15.38
C LEU A 325 -18.26 2.06 -16.37
N VAL A 326 -18.45 1.62 -17.59
CA VAL A 326 -18.87 2.49 -18.72
C VAL A 326 -20.32 2.19 -19.09
N GLY A 327 -21.13 3.25 -19.23
CA GLY A 327 -22.55 3.12 -19.56
C GLY A 327 -23.45 2.80 -18.36
N VAL A 328 -23.11 3.33 -17.18
CA VAL A 328 -23.85 3.10 -15.92
C VAL A 328 -25.33 3.47 -16.07
N ASP A 329 -25.64 4.56 -16.80
CA ASP A 329 -27.01 4.99 -17.13
C ASP A 329 -27.73 4.07 -18.13
N GLN A 330 -27.02 3.12 -18.75
CA GLN A 330 -27.52 2.18 -19.74
C GLN A 330 -27.57 0.73 -19.22
N ALA A 331 -27.24 0.51 -17.96
CA ALA A 331 -27.41 -0.79 -17.30
C ALA A 331 -28.88 -1.22 -17.33
N ALA A 332 -29.15 -2.51 -17.21
CA ALA A 332 -30.52 -3.02 -17.17
C ALA A 332 -31.29 -2.49 -15.95
N GLU A 333 -30.57 -2.31 -14.84
CA GLU A 333 -31.10 -1.87 -13.55
C GLU A 333 -30.16 -0.81 -12.93
N PRO A 334 -30.14 0.45 -13.44
CA PRO A 334 -29.18 1.46 -13.02
C PRO A 334 -29.20 1.74 -11.51
N ASP A 335 -30.37 1.73 -10.87
CA ASP A 335 -30.51 1.98 -9.44
C ASP A 335 -29.95 0.84 -8.58
N ALA A 336 -30.19 -0.41 -8.98
CA ALA A 336 -29.62 -1.56 -8.31
C ALA A 336 -28.09 -1.59 -8.49
N LEU A 337 -27.60 -1.21 -9.67
CA LEU A 337 -26.16 -1.09 -9.93
C LEU A 337 -25.54 0.01 -9.05
N LEU A 338 -26.14 1.20 -8.96
CA LEU A 338 -25.65 2.25 -8.08
C LEU A 338 -25.61 1.82 -6.61
N GLY A 339 -26.61 1.05 -6.14
CA GLY A 339 -26.60 0.47 -4.81
C GLY A 339 -25.49 -0.57 -4.59
N LEU A 340 -25.13 -1.36 -5.61
CA LEU A 340 -23.98 -2.25 -5.57
C LEU A 340 -22.68 -1.44 -5.48
N LEU A 341 -22.52 -0.43 -6.33
CA LEU A 341 -21.32 0.40 -6.38
C LEU A 341 -21.09 1.19 -5.09
N ASP A 342 -22.16 1.60 -4.39
CA ASP A 342 -22.10 2.25 -3.09
C ASP A 342 -21.46 1.33 -2.05
N ARG A 343 -21.92 0.07 -1.97
CA ARG A 343 -21.32 -0.94 -1.09
C ARG A 343 -19.85 -1.22 -1.43
N LEU A 344 -19.49 -1.24 -2.72
CA LEU A 344 -18.10 -1.41 -3.15
C LEU A 344 -17.22 -0.22 -2.73
N ALA A 345 -17.74 1.00 -2.87
CA ALA A 345 -17.05 2.21 -2.44
C ALA A 345 -16.86 2.25 -0.91
N GLU A 346 -17.86 1.81 -0.13
CA GLU A 346 -17.75 1.65 1.34
C GLU A 346 -16.67 0.65 1.73
N GLN A 347 -16.43 -0.39 0.91
CA GLN A 347 -15.33 -1.35 1.09
C GLN A 347 -13.97 -0.82 0.59
N GLY A 348 -13.90 0.43 0.19
CA GLY A 348 -12.68 1.09 -0.25
C GLY A 348 -12.36 0.94 -1.74
N ALA A 349 -13.28 0.44 -2.57
CA ALA A 349 -13.07 0.36 -4.01
C ALA A 349 -12.87 1.74 -4.64
N ARG A 350 -11.96 1.82 -5.61
CA ARG A 350 -11.80 2.98 -6.50
C ARG A 350 -12.65 2.75 -7.73
N LEU A 351 -13.56 3.67 -8.03
CA LEU A 351 -14.54 3.53 -9.09
C LEU A 351 -14.49 4.70 -10.08
N LEU A 352 -14.29 4.41 -11.36
CA LEU A 352 -14.52 5.36 -12.44
C LEU A 352 -15.89 5.06 -13.06
N LEU A 353 -16.89 5.89 -12.73
CA LEU A 353 -18.26 5.75 -13.17
C LEU A 353 -18.52 6.64 -14.40
N VAL A 354 -18.68 6.01 -15.53
CA VAL A 354 -18.85 6.69 -16.81
C VAL A 354 -20.29 6.58 -17.27
N PHE A 355 -20.97 7.71 -17.36
CA PHE A 355 -22.33 7.84 -17.88
C PHE A 355 -22.29 8.26 -19.35
N ARG A 356 -23.19 7.76 -20.17
CA ARG A 356 -23.31 8.17 -21.57
C ARG A 356 -24.11 9.45 -21.75
N ARG A 357 -24.99 9.74 -20.81
CA ARG A 357 -25.83 10.96 -20.79
C ARG A 357 -25.88 11.52 -19.37
N ARG A 358 -26.03 12.83 -19.27
CA ARG A 358 -26.37 13.48 -18.02
C ARG A 358 -27.85 13.26 -17.69
N GLY A 359 -28.18 12.98 -16.46
CA GLY A 359 -29.55 12.77 -15.97
C GLY A 359 -29.56 12.39 -14.50
N ASP A 360 -30.74 12.02 -13.97
CA ASP A 360 -30.97 11.74 -12.55
C ASP A 360 -29.99 10.73 -11.94
N HIS A 361 -29.61 9.68 -12.68
CA HIS A 361 -28.66 8.70 -12.19
C HIS A 361 -27.24 9.29 -12.08
N THR A 362 -26.83 10.17 -13.00
CA THR A 362 -25.55 10.87 -12.94
C THR A 362 -25.49 11.83 -11.75
N ASP A 363 -26.56 12.60 -11.56
CA ASP A 363 -26.63 13.60 -10.50
C ASP A 363 -26.71 12.90 -9.12
N ARG A 364 -27.42 11.76 -9.03
CA ARG A 364 -27.47 10.91 -7.84
C ARG A 364 -26.11 10.28 -7.53
N ALA A 365 -25.42 9.77 -8.53
CA ALA A 365 -24.07 9.24 -8.37
C ALA A 365 -23.09 10.34 -7.90
N ALA A 366 -23.13 11.53 -8.50
CA ALA A 366 -22.29 12.64 -8.08
C ALA A 366 -22.57 13.05 -6.63
N GLU A 367 -23.84 13.09 -6.21
CA GLU A 367 -24.22 13.40 -4.84
C GLU A 367 -23.76 12.30 -3.87
N SER A 368 -24.06 11.02 -4.14
CA SER A 368 -23.79 9.93 -3.21
C SER A 368 -22.30 9.61 -3.06
N PHE A 369 -21.57 9.54 -4.18
CA PHE A 369 -20.17 9.08 -4.15
C PHE A 369 -19.14 10.20 -3.98
N VAL A 370 -19.52 11.43 -4.24
CA VAL A 370 -18.57 12.53 -4.30
C VAL A 370 -18.98 13.67 -3.36
N GLN A 371 -20.13 14.31 -3.58
CA GLN A 371 -20.45 15.55 -2.88
C GLN A 371 -20.75 15.34 -1.40
N ARG A 372 -21.58 14.35 -1.05
CA ARG A 372 -21.91 14.05 0.35
C ARG A 372 -20.68 13.56 1.13
N PRO A 373 -19.95 12.52 0.69
CA PRO A 373 -18.78 12.06 1.42
C PRO A 373 -17.69 13.14 1.56
N LEU A 374 -17.53 13.99 0.55
CA LEU A 374 -16.59 15.12 0.60
C LEU A 374 -17.00 16.15 1.65
N ARG A 375 -18.30 16.53 1.69
CA ARG A 375 -18.84 17.43 2.74
C ARG A 375 -18.66 16.85 4.14
N ASP A 376 -18.95 15.56 4.31
CA ASP A 376 -18.83 14.88 5.60
C ASP A 376 -17.38 14.84 6.08
N ARG A 377 -16.41 14.64 5.19
CA ARG A 377 -14.98 14.68 5.55
C ARG A 377 -14.53 16.09 5.91
N TRP A 378 -14.94 17.12 5.16
CA TRP A 378 -14.67 18.51 5.54
C TRP A 378 -15.27 18.87 6.90
N THR A 379 -16.47 18.38 7.21
CA THR A 379 -17.11 18.58 8.51
C THR A 379 -16.34 17.88 9.62
N ARG A 380 -15.91 16.63 9.42
CA ARG A 380 -15.07 15.91 10.39
C ARG A 380 -13.73 16.61 10.62
N LEU A 381 -13.06 17.05 9.57
CA LEU A 381 -11.82 17.82 9.69
C LEU A 381 -12.02 19.08 10.54
N HIS A 382 -13.13 19.81 10.33
CA HIS A 382 -13.48 20.97 11.15
C HIS A 382 -13.57 20.60 12.63
N HIS A 383 -14.35 19.58 12.97
CA HIS A 383 -14.50 19.13 14.36
C HIS A 383 -13.17 18.68 14.98
N GLU A 384 -12.33 18.01 14.19
CA GLU A 384 -11.01 17.60 14.64
C GLU A 384 -10.09 18.78 14.94
N LEU A 385 -10.10 19.80 14.08
CA LEU A 385 -9.33 21.02 14.31
C LEU A 385 -9.84 21.82 15.50
N ASP A 386 -11.16 21.82 15.74
CA ASP A 386 -11.78 22.44 16.93
C ASP A 386 -11.34 21.69 18.19
N ASP A 387 -11.39 20.36 18.19
CA ASP A 387 -10.96 19.53 19.32
C ASP A 387 -9.49 19.78 19.69
N ILE A 388 -8.59 19.82 18.69
CA ILE A 388 -7.18 20.11 18.91
C ILE A 388 -6.96 21.50 19.55
N VAL A 389 -7.70 22.52 19.08
CA VAL A 389 -7.51 23.90 19.52
C VAL A 389 -8.22 24.18 20.84
N ASP A 390 -9.44 23.67 21.00
CA ASP A 390 -10.36 24.09 22.06
C ASP A 390 -10.43 23.08 23.22
N ALA A 391 -9.96 21.85 23.03
CA ALA A 391 -9.87 20.82 24.08
C ALA A 391 -8.42 20.44 24.42
N LEU A 392 -7.65 19.93 23.44
CA LEU A 392 -6.28 19.44 23.70
C LEU A 392 -5.31 20.57 24.04
N GLY A 393 -5.42 21.73 23.39
CA GLY A 393 -4.58 22.89 23.68
C GLY A 393 -4.71 23.37 25.13
N PRO A 394 -5.90 23.70 25.64
CA PRO A 394 -6.13 24.06 27.03
C PRO A 394 -5.74 22.96 28.02
N ALA A 395 -5.98 21.68 27.69
CA ALA A 395 -5.57 20.55 28.51
C ALA A 395 -4.05 20.47 28.68
N LEU A 396 -3.29 20.79 27.62
CA LEU A 396 -1.83 20.91 27.69
C LEU A 396 -1.39 22.07 28.60
N ASP A 397 -2.01 23.24 28.42
CA ASP A 397 -1.69 24.45 29.21
C ASP A 397 -1.93 24.22 30.70
N GLU A 398 -3.09 23.65 31.08
CA GLU A 398 -3.42 23.33 32.48
C GLU A 398 -2.36 22.44 33.14
N ARG A 399 -1.90 21.41 32.44
CA ARG A 399 -0.91 20.48 32.97
C ARG A 399 0.47 21.10 33.07
N ARG A 400 0.86 21.87 32.07
CA ARG A 400 2.12 22.61 32.05
C ARG A 400 2.24 23.58 33.22
N ASP A 401 1.16 24.24 33.57
CA ASP A 401 1.13 25.18 34.71
C ASP A 401 1.29 24.46 36.05
N ARG A 402 1.05 23.16 36.12
CA ARG A 402 1.14 22.34 37.37
C ARG A 402 2.48 21.64 37.55
N VAL A 403 3.19 21.33 36.46
CA VAL A 403 4.44 20.54 36.48
C VAL A 403 5.52 21.24 35.65
N ALA A 404 6.71 21.43 36.26
CA ALA A 404 7.86 21.97 35.55
C ALA A 404 8.42 20.94 34.55
N ALA A 405 8.82 21.43 33.39
CA ALA A 405 9.39 20.62 32.32
C ALA A 405 10.92 20.48 32.52
N ASP A 406 11.40 19.25 32.51
CA ASP A 406 12.82 18.95 32.32
C ASP A 406 13.27 19.29 30.88
N PRO A 407 14.58 19.28 30.57
CA PRO A 407 15.05 19.66 29.22
C PRO A 407 14.44 18.83 28.07
N GLY A 408 14.22 17.51 28.27
CA GLY A 408 13.63 16.62 27.25
C GLY A 408 12.13 16.89 27.06
N THR A 409 11.40 17.04 28.16
CA THR A 409 9.97 17.40 28.15
C THR A 409 9.74 18.79 27.56
N ARG A 410 10.66 19.74 27.77
CA ARG A 410 10.57 21.11 27.25
C ARG A 410 10.52 21.14 25.73
N GLN A 411 11.40 20.39 25.06
CA GLN A 411 11.37 20.31 23.60
C GLN A 411 10.02 19.79 23.08
N LEU A 412 9.49 18.74 23.72
CA LEU A 412 8.19 18.16 23.35
C LEU A 412 7.04 19.17 23.53
N LEU A 413 7.08 19.97 24.61
CA LEU A 413 6.11 21.04 24.87
C LEU A 413 6.20 22.15 23.83
N ASP A 414 7.40 22.61 23.48
CA ASP A 414 7.60 23.63 22.46
C ASP A 414 7.05 23.16 21.10
N GLU A 415 7.26 21.89 20.76
CA GLU A 415 6.70 21.29 19.55
C GLU A 415 5.17 21.18 19.59
N ALA A 416 4.60 20.81 20.74
CA ALA A 416 3.16 20.71 20.92
C ALA A 416 2.48 22.09 20.85
N GLU A 417 3.06 23.12 21.49
CA GLU A 417 2.57 24.50 21.37
C GLU A 417 2.63 25.01 19.93
N ALA A 418 3.73 24.70 19.23
CA ALA A 418 3.84 25.04 17.80
C ALA A 418 2.76 24.31 16.97
N ALA A 419 2.41 23.06 17.35
CA ALA A 419 1.33 22.32 16.71
C ALA A 419 -0.03 23.01 16.93
N VAL A 420 -0.35 23.45 18.15
CA VAL A 420 -1.57 24.22 18.44
C VAL A 420 -1.65 25.49 17.61
N ARG A 421 -0.55 26.29 17.59
CA ARG A 421 -0.51 27.54 16.79
C ARG A 421 -0.76 27.29 15.31
N ARG A 422 -0.10 26.27 14.73
CA ARG A 422 -0.29 25.87 13.33
C ARG A 422 -1.69 25.34 13.06
N THR A 423 -2.32 24.67 14.02
CA THR A 423 -3.69 24.17 13.89
C THR A 423 -4.69 25.31 13.91
N ARG A 424 -4.50 26.34 14.75
CA ARG A 424 -5.33 27.56 14.70
C ARG A 424 -5.29 28.24 13.32
N MET A 425 -4.12 28.33 12.71
CA MET A 425 -3.99 28.86 11.36
C MET A 425 -4.68 27.98 10.32
N LEU A 426 -4.55 26.66 10.42
CA LEU A 426 -5.21 25.72 9.53
C LEU A 426 -6.73 25.78 9.68
N ARG A 427 -7.24 25.82 10.91
CA ARG A 427 -8.67 25.98 11.20
C ARG A 427 -9.25 27.25 10.54
N ALA A 428 -8.57 28.38 10.70
CA ALA A 428 -8.98 29.62 10.07
C ALA A 428 -8.98 29.51 8.54
N TRP A 429 -7.96 28.87 7.97
CA TRP A 429 -7.88 28.67 6.53
C TRP A 429 -9.00 27.75 6.01
N VAL A 430 -9.25 26.63 6.66
CA VAL A 430 -10.32 25.66 6.34
C VAL A 430 -11.69 26.33 6.41
N ALA A 431 -11.94 27.15 7.42
CA ALA A 431 -13.20 27.89 7.57
C ALA A 431 -13.46 28.87 6.40
N HIS A 432 -12.40 29.44 5.85
CA HIS A 432 -12.48 30.42 4.75
C HIS A 432 -12.19 29.82 3.38
N THR A 433 -12.00 28.49 3.27
CA THR A 433 -11.70 27.82 2.02
C THR A 433 -12.85 28.00 1.02
N PRO A 434 -12.57 28.57 -0.18
CA PRO A 434 -13.60 28.78 -1.20
C PRO A 434 -14.26 27.48 -1.64
N ALA A 435 -15.52 27.54 -2.07
CA ALA A 435 -16.26 26.35 -2.52
C ALA A 435 -15.51 25.59 -3.63
N ARG A 436 -14.86 26.30 -4.57
CA ARG A 436 -14.04 25.71 -5.65
C ARG A 436 -12.85 24.89 -5.13
N GLU A 437 -12.30 25.25 -3.97
CA GLU A 437 -11.19 24.52 -3.34
C GLU A 437 -11.68 23.23 -2.64
N ARG A 438 -13.00 23.12 -2.42
CA ARG A 438 -13.67 21.94 -1.85
C ARG A 438 -14.20 21.00 -2.92
N GLU A 439 -13.92 21.25 -4.20
CA GLU A 439 -14.28 20.36 -5.28
C GLU A 439 -13.47 19.04 -5.24
N PRO A 440 -14.02 17.93 -5.75
CA PRO A 440 -13.35 16.62 -5.78
C PRO A 440 -11.97 16.64 -6.44
N ARG A 441 -11.78 17.52 -7.44
CA ARG A 441 -10.50 17.70 -8.14
C ARG A 441 -9.38 18.26 -7.25
N ARG A 442 -9.74 18.80 -6.09
CA ARG A 442 -8.82 19.31 -5.08
C ARG A 442 -8.87 18.52 -3.77
N ALA A 443 -9.28 17.26 -3.85
CA ALA A 443 -9.29 16.36 -2.72
C ALA A 443 -7.92 16.20 -2.05
N ASP A 444 -6.84 16.39 -2.79
CA ASP A 444 -5.47 16.35 -2.27
C ASP A 444 -5.24 17.36 -1.14
N LEU A 445 -5.89 18.53 -1.21
CA LEU A 445 -5.85 19.52 -0.13
C LEU A 445 -6.49 18.98 1.15
N LEU A 446 -7.66 18.34 1.02
CA LEU A 446 -8.35 17.73 2.15
C LEU A 446 -7.48 16.65 2.80
N PHE A 447 -6.92 15.72 2.00
CA PHE A 447 -6.04 14.67 2.49
C PHE A 447 -4.79 15.23 3.18
N THR A 448 -4.18 16.27 2.59
CA THR A 448 -3.03 16.96 3.18
C THR A 448 -3.38 17.57 4.55
N PHE A 449 -4.58 18.12 4.70
CA PHE A 449 -5.02 18.73 5.94
C PHE A 449 -5.41 17.72 7.00
N GLU A 450 -6.08 16.63 6.63
CA GLU A 450 -6.37 15.51 7.52
C GLU A 450 -5.07 14.91 8.09
N ASP A 451 -4.10 14.63 7.22
CA ASP A 451 -2.77 14.18 7.61
C ASP A 451 -2.05 15.14 8.56
N ALA A 452 -2.18 16.44 8.28
CA ALA A 452 -1.57 17.45 9.13
C ALA A 452 -2.27 17.58 10.49
N ALA A 453 -3.59 17.44 10.54
CA ALA A 453 -4.38 17.43 11.77
C ALA A 453 -4.01 16.21 12.63
N GLU A 454 -3.99 15.03 12.06
CA GLU A 454 -3.66 13.78 12.75
C GLU A 454 -2.25 13.81 13.36
N ARG A 455 -1.22 14.20 12.58
CA ARG A 455 0.15 14.34 13.11
C ARG A 455 0.25 15.34 14.26
N ARG A 456 -0.57 16.40 14.25
CA ARG A 456 -0.59 17.40 15.33
C ARG A 456 -1.32 16.90 16.54
N ARG A 457 -2.44 16.18 16.36
CA ARG A 457 -3.17 15.51 17.43
C ARG A 457 -2.26 14.55 18.19
N GLN A 458 -1.61 13.62 17.49
CA GLN A 458 -0.70 12.64 18.08
C GLN A 458 0.42 13.30 18.91
N ARG A 459 0.97 14.40 18.41
CA ARG A 459 2.02 15.15 19.12
C ARG A 459 1.53 15.81 20.42
N LEU A 460 0.30 16.34 20.40
CA LEU A 460 -0.35 16.91 21.57
C LEU A 460 -0.71 15.84 22.60
N GLU A 461 -1.30 14.73 22.17
CA GLU A 461 -1.66 13.60 23.03
C GLU A 461 -0.41 13.02 23.71
N GLN A 462 0.70 12.91 22.97
CA GLN A 462 1.97 12.50 23.54
C GLN A 462 2.46 13.48 24.62
N ALA A 463 2.40 14.79 24.36
CA ALA A 463 2.80 15.80 25.33
C ALA A 463 1.92 15.78 26.58
N VAL A 464 0.60 15.67 26.41
CA VAL A 464 -0.36 15.53 27.51
C VAL A 464 -0.08 14.28 28.34
N SER A 465 0.15 13.13 27.69
CA SER A 465 0.47 11.86 28.36
C SER A 465 1.74 11.94 29.20
N VAL A 466 2.79 12.59 28.70
CA VAL A 466 4.04 12.79 29.46
C VAL A 466 3.80 13.65 30.70
N LEU A 467 3.02 14.73 30.56
CA LEU A 467 2.70 15.59 31.71
C LEU A 467 1.81 14.88 32.73
N ASP A 468 0.83 14.08 32.28
CA ASP A 468 -0.02 13.27 33.16
C ASP A 468 0.80 12.23 33.94
N ALA A 469 1.77 11.58 33.32
CA ALA A 469 2.67 10.67 34.00
C ALA A 469 3.48 11.39 35.11
N ARG A 470 3.96 12.61 34.85
CA ARG A 470 4.67 13.43 35.86
C ARG A 470 3.72 13.89 36.97
N LEU A 471 2.50 14.28 36.67
CA LEU A 471 1.51 14.63 37.68
C LEU A 471 1.15 13.43 38.58
N HIS A 472 0.93 12.26 37.98
CA HIS A 472 0.72 11.02 38.73
C HIS A 472 1.90 10.69 39.64
N ARG A 473 3.13 10.83 39.14
CA ARG A 473 4.36 10.62 39.95
C ARG A 473 4.44 11.58 41.10
N ARG A 474 4.08 12.87 40.90
CA ARG A 474 4.01 13.86 42.00
C ARG A 474 3.02 13.44 43.08
N GLU A 475 1.83 12.98 42.69
CA GLU A 475 0.78 12.54 43.63
C GLU A 475 1.23 11.30 44.43
N GLU A 476 1.83 10.34 43.74
CA GLU A 476 2.41 9.15 44.38
C GLU A 476 3.46 9.52 45.42
N LEU A 477 4.41 10.41 45.06
CA LEU A 477 5.45 10.88 45.95
C LEU A 477 4.88 11.62 47.17
N LEU A 478 3.88 12.48 46.94
CA LEU A 478 3.19 13.19 48.01
C LEU A 478 2.52 12.21 48.98
N GLY A 479 1.82 11.19 48.49
CA GLY A 479 1.24 10.13 49.30
C GLY A 479 2.29 9.38 50.12
N ARG A 480 3.40 8.97 49.49
CA ARG A 480 4.49 8.26 50.17
C ARG A 480 5.17 9.09 51.25
N VAL A 481 5.50 10.36 50.99
CA VAL A 481 6.12 11.28 51.96
C VAL A 481 5.18 11.51 53.13
N THR A 482 3.89 11.75 52.88
CA THR A 482 2.90 11.98 53.93
C THR A 482 2.68 10.72 54.79
N ALA A 483 2.59 9.55 54.19
CA ALA A 483 2.44 8.28 54.90
C ALA A 483 3.66 7.89 55.75
N ALA A 484 4.86 8.24 55.28
CA ALA A 484 6.10 7.94 56.01
C ALA A 484 6.35 8.82 57.25
N TRP A 485 5.77 10.03 57.29
CA TRP A 485 6.04 11.01 58.35
C TRP A 485 5.72 10.53 59.75
N PRO A 486 4.55 9.96 60.12
CA PRO A 486 4.25 9.53 61.49
C PRO A 486 5.27 8.54 62.02
N LEU A 487 5.60 7.51 61.25
CA LEU A 487 6.56 6.48 61.63
C LEU A 487 7.98 7.04 61.75
N CYS A 488 8.37 7.94 60.86
CA CYS A 488 9.66 8.62 60.90
C CYS A 488 9.83 9.46 62.16
N ARG A 489 8.79 10.22 62.52
CA ARG A 489 8.75 11.06 63.72
C ARG A 489 8.90 10.22 65.01
N GLU A 490 8.14 9.12 65.13
CA GLU A 490 8.21 8.22 66.28
C GLU A 490 9.59 7.61 66.43
N ARG A 491 10.18 7.12 65.32
CA ARG A 491 11.53 6.54 65.34
C ARG A 491 12.62 7.56 65.69
N ALA A 492 12.53 8.77 65.14
CA ALA A 492 13.46 9.85 65.45
C ALA A 492 13.35 10.29 66.89
N ALA A 493 12.15 10.36 67.47
CA ALA A 493 11.92 10.69 68.88
C ALA A 493 12.55 9.67 69.84
N ALA A 494 12.54 8.39 69.46
CA ALA A 494 13.21 7.33 70.25
C ALA A 494 14.74 7.42 70.23
N GLN A 495 15.36 8.17 69.32
CA GLN A 495 16.81 8.30 69.13
C GLN A 495 17.38 9.67 69.60
N GLY A 496 16.54 10.67 69.88
CA GLY A 496 16.94 11.98 70.39
C GLY A 496 16.28 13.17 69.65
N GLY A 497 16.13 14.31 70.37
CA GLY A 497 15.43 15.49 69.89
C GLY A 497 16.02 16.13 68.63
N ASP A 498 17.33 16.10 68.46
CA ASP A 498 17.99 16.64 67.24
C ASP A 498 17.62 15.90 65.99
N LEU A 499 17.38 14.58 66.05
CA LEU A 499 16.97 13.76 64.95
C LEU A 499 15.50 14.04 64.55
N VAL A 500 14.66 14.42 65.50
CA VAL A 500 13.29 14.85 65.18
C VAL A 500 13.28 16.13 64.34
N MET A 501 14.13 17.09 64.72
CA MET A 501 14.25 18.35 63.99
C MET A 501 14.85 18.16 62.59
N GLU A 502 15.78 17.22 62.43
CA GLU A 502 16.35 16.86 61.12
C GLU A 502 15.29 16.14 60.24
N ALA A 503 14.53 15.19 60.82
CA ALA A 503 13.43 14.53 60.14
C ALA A 503 12.37 15.54 59.67
N TYR A 504 12.02 16.49 60.54
CA TYR A 504 11.07 17.55 60.22
C TYR A 504 11.56 18.45 59.08
N ARG A 505 12.82 18.89 59.12
CA ARG A 505 13.40 19.70 58.04
C ARG A 505 13.35 18.99 56.69
N ARG A 506 13.71 17.70 56.63
CA ARG A 506 13.66 16.89 55.41
C ARG A 506 12.24 16.65 54.92
N TYR A 507 11.32 16.39 55.83
CA TYR A 507 9.90 16.25 55.52
C TYR A 507 9.33 17.54 54.91
N GLU A 508 9.51 18.68 55.60
CA GLU A 508 9.04 19.98 55.14
C GLU A 508 9.67 20.39 53.81
N HIS A 509 10.95 20.10 53.61
CA HIS A 509 11.62 20.37 52.35
C HIS A 509 10.99 19.54 51.18
N ALA A 510 10.82 18.23 51.35
CA ALA A 510 10.20 17.39 50.34
C ALA A 510 8.75 17.81 50.07
N LEU A 511 7.99 18.10 51.12
CA LEU A 511 6.60 18.53 51.00
C LEU A 511 6.46 19.89 50.32
N SER A 512 7.36 20.85 50.62
CA SER A 512 7.35 22.17 49.98
C SER A 512 7.60 22.08 48.49
N LEU A 513 8.53 21.24 48.05
CA LEU A 513 8.80 21.00 46.61
C LEU A 513 7.61 20.33 45.90
N LEU A 514 7.01 19.30 46.53
CA LEU A 514 5.84 18.59 45.98
C LEU A 514 4.59 19.48 45.90
N ARG A 515 4.44 20.47 46.75
CA ARG A 515 3.33 21.42 46.77
C ARG A 515 3.55 22.65 45.88
N ARG A 516 4.76 22.88 45.42
CA ARG A 516 5.08 24.01 44.54
C ARG A 516 4.34 23.89 43.21
N THR A 517 3.98 25.01 42.66
CA THR A 517 3.32 25.10 41.36
C THR A 517 4.04 26.16 40.50
N PRO A 518 4.64 25.77 39.37
CA PRO A 518 4.82 24.40 38.88
C PRO A 518 5.81 23.57 39.74
N CYS A 519 5.53 22.28 39.86
CA CYS A 519 6.37 21.34 40.61
C CYS A 519 7.49 20.78 39.73
N ASP A 520 8.74 20.93 40.14
CA ASP A 520 9.86 20.14 39.58
C ASP A 520 9.83 18.75 40.22
N VAL A 521 9.33 17.77 39.45
CA VAL A 521 9.09 16.41 39.93
C VAL A 521 10.42 15.69 40.22
N ASP A 522 11.48 15.97 39.48
CA ASP A 522 12.78 15.31 39.61
C ASP A 522 13.51 15.82 40.89
N GLU A 523 13.45 17.14 41.12
CA GLU A 523 13.96 17.74 42.38
C GLU A 523 13.15 17.23 43.58
N ALA A 524 11.82 17.22 43.46
CA ALA A 524 10.92 16.74 44.49
C ALA A 524 11.10 15.24 44.78
N GLU A 525 11.30 14.42 43.76
CA GLU A 525 11.62 12.99 43.93
C GLU A 525 12.94 12.77 44.67
N THR A 526 13.95 13.53 44.33
CA THR A 526 15.25 13.47 44.99
C THR A 526 15.11 13.81 46.50
N ALA A 527 14.38 14.86 46.83
CA ALA A 527 14.10 15.24 48.19
C ALA A 527 13.26 14.18 48.94
N ALA A 528 12.22 13.63 48.28
CA ALA A 528 11.39 12.57 48.84
C ALA A 528 12.20 11.29 49.12
N ARG A 529 13.08 10.87 48.20
CA ARG A 529 13.96 9.71 48.38
C ARG A 529 14.91 9.94 49.57
N ARG A 530 15.50 11.12 49.71
CA ARG A 530 16.36 11.48 50.87
C ARG A 530 15.61 11.44 52.18
N PHE A 531 14.36 11.92 52.22
CA PHE A 531 13.53 11.85 53.43
C PHE A 531 13.17 10.39 53.76
N ILE A 532 12.66 9.61 52.79
CA ILE A 532 12.26 8.20 53.00
C ILE A 532 13.47 7.34 53.39
N GLY A 533 14.64 7.55 52.78
CA GLY A 533 15.91 6.88 53.14
C GLY A 533 16.35 7.18 54.58
N PHE A 534 16.19 8.42 55.01
CA PHE A 534 16.43 8.80 56.42
C PHE A 534 15.46 8.07 57.36
N CYS A 535 14.18 7.99 57.03
CA CYS A 535 13.17 7.27 57.82
C CYS A 535 13.46 5.76 57.90
N SER A 536 14.01 5.15 56.87
CA SER A 536 14.32 3.71 56.78
C SER A 536 15.65 3.35 57.49
N GLY A 537 16.49 4.34 57.83
CA GLY A 537 17.83 4.10 58.37
C GLY A 537 18.83 3.57 57.35
N THR A 538 18.53 3.60 56.08
CA THR A 538 19.45 3.31 55.00
C THR A 538 20.26 4.58 54.70
N ALA A 539 21.56 4.59 55.02
CA ALA A 539 22.46 5.66 54.60
C ALA A 539 22.46 5.80 53.07
N PRO A 540 22.53 7.02 52.53
CA PRO A 540 22.68 7.18 51.08
C PRO A 540 23.98 6.52 50.64
N GLY A 541 23.88 5.45 49.85
CA GLY A 541 25.04 4.79 49.25
C GLY A 541 25.87 5.85 48.51
N LYS A 542 27.17 5.90 48.78
CA LYS A 542 28.15 6.60 47.95
C LYS A 542 28.06 5.96 46.55
N GLU A 543 27.44 6.65 45.61
CA GLU A 543 27.61 6.31 44.19
C GLU A 543 29.09 6.49 43.86
N GLY A 544 29.72 5.35 43.61
CA GLY A 544 31.10 5.28 43.16
C GLY A 544 31.24 5.93 41.81
N THR A 545 32.08 6.94 41.73
CA THR A 545 32.72 7.38 40.49
C THR A 545 33.52 6.22 39.91
N SER A 546 33.09 5.75 38.75
CA SER A 546 33.92 5.05 37.77
C SER A 546 33.46 5.44 36.39
#